data_20ca637755dfcc462da7be939ccbf196
#
_entry.id   20ca637755dfcc462da7be939ccbf196
#
_cell.length_a   1.000
_cell.length_b   1.000
_cell.length_c   1.000
_cell.angle_alpha   90.00
_cell.angle_beta   90.00
_cell.angle_gamma   90.00
#
_symmetry.space_group_name_H-M   'P 1'
#
loop_
_entity.id
_entity.type
_entity.pdbx_description
1 polymer ?
#
loop_
_entity_poly.entity_id
_entity_poly.type
_entity_poly.pdbx_seq_one_letter_code
_entity_poly.pdbx_strand_id
1 'polypeptide(L)'
;MIHQKYPINWKKKDFSIMIFCSIPNIATGILIKGGSNHFVVDPGDGILRDLNQEIGMKQIMDISDLFITHGHHDHVGGVWALLTYMRVMHKTSPLSIHYPEGCVEIESIYNAFKKVYSKTIPYKISLKVIKQSKNFKTKNITVRPFPVIHKEYLHDGVRTRQVPALGYSFIYDGIKICYGGDTAYCEDLVKQAKGADLAIVEAGHEDDTPDDMHMTMSEAKSIGESAKEYFLVHVPE
;
A
#
# COMPACT_ATOMS: atom_id res chain seq x y z
N MET A 1 23.10 11.18 3.34
CA MET A 1 21.67 10.83 3.14
C MET A 1 21.40 10.80 1.65
N ILE A 2 20.88 9.70 1.12
CA ILE A 2 20.48 9.63 -0.29
C ILE A 2 19.04 10.18 -0.32
N HIS A 3 18.88 11.44 -0.72
CA HIS A 3 17.54 11.98 -0.99
C HIS A 3 16.93 11.23 -2.16
N GLN A 4 16.05 10.31 -1.87
CA GLN A 4 15.34 9.52 -2.87
C GLN A 4 14.32 10.42 -3.58
N LYS A 5 14.48 10.57 -4.90
CA LYS A 5 13.57 11.41 -5.69
C LYS A 5 12.31 10.63 -6.05
N TYR A 6 11.17 11.09 -5.58
CA TYR A 6 9.87 10.52 -5.94
C TYR A 6 9.29 11.18 -7.21
N PRO A 7 8.48 10.45 -8.00
CA PRO A 7 8.16 9.03 -7.82
C PRO A 7 9.34 8.11 -8.16
N ILE A 8 9.44 6.99 -7.41
CA ILE A 8 10.38 5.93 -7.73
C ILE A 8 9.71 5.01 -8.74
N ASN A 9 10.39 4.72 -9.83
CA ASN A 9 9.87 3.89 -10.90
C ASN A 9 10.67 2.58 -11.00
N TRP A 10 9.96 1.46 -11.12
CA TRP A 10 10.53 0.17 -11.46
C TRP A 10 9.67 -0.54 -12.48
N LYS A 11 10.32 -1.27 -13.39
CA LYS A 11 9.64 -2.01 -14.44
C LYS A 11 10.39 -3.27 -14.83
N LYS A 12 9.64 -4.37 -14.98
CA LYS A 12 10.14 -5.62 -15.55
C LYS A 12 9.08 -6.19 -16.50
N LYS A 13 9.40 -6.28 -17.79
CA LYS A 13 8.42 -6.59 -18.86
C LYS A 13 7.20 -5.64 -18.77
N ASP A 14 5.96 -6.21 -18.70
CA ASP A 14 4.70 -5.48 -18.59
C ASP A 14 4.22 -5.30 -17.14
N PHE A 15 5.09 -5.57 -16.17
CA PHE A 15 4.84 -5.34 -14.76
C PHE A 15 5.66 -4.17 -14.27
N SER A 16 5.01 -3.15 -13.73
CA SER A 16 5.69 -1.95 -13.25
C SER A 16 5.02 -1.38 -12.01
N ILE A 17 5.80 -0.61 -11.26
CA ILE A 17 5.33 0.19 -10.13
C ILE A 17 5.82 1.63 -10.24
N MET A 18 5.05 2.52 -9.60
CA MET A 18 5.45 3.87 -9.21
C MET A 18 5.20 4.03 -7.73
N ILE A 19 6.21 4.38 -6.97
CA ILE A 19 6.09 4.68 -5.54
C ILE A 19 6.06 6.19 -5.39
N PHE A 20 4.99 6.68 -4.78
CA PHE A 20 4.80 8.09 -4.45
C PHE A 20 5.08 8.33 -2.97
N CYS A 21 5.47 9.55 -2.65
CA CYS A 21 5.62 10.02 -1.29
C CYS A 21 5.23 11.50 -1.28
N SER A 22 3.97 11.77 -1.05
CA SER A 22 3.40 13.12 -1.17
C SER A 22 3.72 14.00 0.02
N ILE A 23 3.90 13.41 1.19
CA ILE A 23 4.49 14.04 2.36
C ILE A 23 5.83 13.35 2.55
N PRO A 24 6.97 14.08 2.43
CA PRO A 24 8.29 13.46 2.48
C PRO A 24 8.42 12.48 3.64
N ASN A 25 8.88 11.28 3.33
CA ASN A 25 9.14 10.17 4.26
C ASN A 25 7.92 9.67 5.08
N ILE A 26 6.70 10.14 4.80
CA ILE A 26 5.50 9.78 5.55
C ILE A 26 4.45 9.16 4.62
N ALA A 27 3.73 9.96 3.84
CA ALA A 27 2.57 9.47 3.11
C ALA A 27 2.96 8.60 1.91
N THR A 28 2.55 7.35 1.93
CA THR A 28 2.84 6.34 0.93
C THR A 28 1.71 6.22 -0.10
N GLY A 29 2.06 5.83 -1.30
CA GLY A 29 1.12 5.44 -2.34
C GLY A 29 1.86 4.69 -3.43
N ILE A 30 1.40 3.51 -3.82
CA ILE A 30 2.04 2.70 -4.84
C ILE A 30 1.06 2.40 -5.95
N LEU A 31 1.35 2.87 -7.17
CA LEU A 31 0.64 2.45 -8.37
C LEU A 31 1.31 1.20 -8.93
N ILE A 32 0.54 0.13 -9.11
CA ILE A 32 0.97 -1.11 -9.76
C ILE A 32 0.27 -1.23 -11.11
N LYS A 33 1.03 -1.53 -12.16
CA LYS A 33 0.51 -1.84 -13.49
C LYS A 33 0.90 -3.26 -13.89
N GLY A 34 -0.10 -4.10 -14.16
CA GLY A 34 0.08 -5.45 -14.70
C GLY A 34 -0.61 -5.55 -16.07
N GLY A 35 0.15 -5.46 -17.16
CA GLY A 35 -0.41 -5.29 -18.50
C GLY A 35 -1.30 -4.03 -18.57
N SER A 36 -2.57 -4.19 -18.93
CA SER A 36 -3.54 -3.08 -19.01
C SER A 36 -4.25 -2.75 -17.68
N ASN A 37 -4.01 -3.49 -16.60
CA ASN A 37 -4.70 -3.30 -15.33
C ASN A 37 -3.90 -2.41 -14.38
N HIS A 38 -4.63 -1.58 -13.62
CA HIS A 38 -4.08 -0.62 -12.67
C HIS A 38 -4.61 -0.92 -11.26
N PHE A 39 -3.71 -0.90 -10.29
CA PHE A 39 -3.98 -1.15 -8.88
C PHE A 39 -3.26 -0.09 -8.04
N VAL A 40 -3.83 0.27 -6.92
CA VAL A 40 -3.16 1.18 -5.97
C VAL A 40 -3.03 0.50 -4.63
N VAL A 41 -1.84 0.57 -4.04
CA VAL A 41 -1.58 0.12 -2.67
C VAL A 41 -1.38 1.36 -1.81
N ASP A 42 -1.97 1.35 -0.63
CA ASP A 42 -1.89 2.40 0.36
C ASP A 42 -2.09 3.81 -0.22
N PRO A 43 -3.30 4.15 -0.66
CA PRO A 43 -3.59 5.49 -1.17
C PRO A 43 -3.59 6.53 -0.04
N GLY A 44 -2.40 6.89 0.43
CA GLY A 44 -2.17 7.89 1.46
C GLY A 44 -2.51 9.31 1.00
N ASP A 45 -2.26 10.28 1.86
CA ASP A 45 -2.58 11.67 1.55
C ASP A 45 -1.79 12.18 0.33
N GLY A 46 -2.45 12.94 -0.53
CA GLY A 46 -1.87 13.48 -1.77
C GLY A 46 -1.87 12.52 -2.96
N ILE A 47 -2.18 11.22 -2.81
CA ILE A 47 -2.14 10.23 -3.90
C ILE A 47 -2.92 10.67 -5.15
N LEU A 48 -4.06 11.34 -4.99
CA LEU A 48 -4.87 11.80 -6.13
C LEU A 48 -4.12 12.83 -6.98
N ARG A 49 -3.39 13.76 -6.36
CA ARG A 49 -2.55 14.74 -7.05
C ARG A 49 -1.47 14.00 -7.85
N ASP A 50 -0.78 13.08 -7.22
CA ASP A 50 0.35 12.36 -7.79
C ASP A 50 -0.09 11.47 -8.97
N LEU A 51 -1.19 10.74 -8.81
CA LEU A 51 -1.78 9.95 -9.90
C LEU A 51 -2.21 10.83 -11.09
N ASN A 52 -2.81 12.02 -10.84
CA ASN A 52 -3.17 12.93 -11.93
C ASN A 52 -1.96 13.45 -12.70
N GLN A 53 -0.85 13.72 -12.01
CA GLN A 53 0.39 14.17 -12.65
C GLN A 53 1.02 13.06 -13.50
N GLU A 54 1.03 11.82 -13.02
CA GLU A 54 1.79 10.73 -13.65
C GLU A 54 1.00 9.92 -14.70
N ILE A 55 -0.29 9.71 -14.48
CA ILE A 55 -1.09 8.85 -15.36
C ILE A 55 -2.33 9.51 -15.93
N GLY A 56 -2.78 10.60 -15.34
CA GLY A 56 -3.96 11.34 -15.77
C GLY A 56 -5.30 10.63 -15.55
N MET A 57 -6.38 11.35 -15.79
CA MET A 57 -7.75 10.96 -15.47
C MET A 57 -8.15 9.58 -16.02
N LYS A 58 -7.88 9.32 -17.31
CA LYS A 58 -8.33 8.08 -17.95
C LYS A 58 -7.82 6.83 -17.23
N GLN A 59 -6.53 6.79 -16.90
CA GLN A 59 -5.93 5.63 -16.24
C GLN A 59 -6.35 5.55 -14.76
N ILE A 60 -6.67 6.66 -14.11
CA ILE A 60 -7.26 6.65 -12.76
C ILE A 60 -8.64 5.97 -12.79
N MET A 61 -9.45 6.20 -13.84
CA MET A 61 -10.74 5.53 -14.00
C MET A 61 -10.59 4.02 -14.26
N ASP A 62 -9.43 3.56 -14.74
CA ASP A 62 -9.13 2.14 -14.98
C ASP A 62 -8.64 1.40 -13.70
N ILE A 63 -8.37 2.10 -12.61
CA ILE A 63 -8.01 1.46 -11.33
C ILE A 63 -9.14 0.56 -10.89
N SER A 64 -8.84 -0.73 -10.72
CA SER A 64 -9.83 -1.77 -10.40
C SER A 64 -9.81 -2.19 -8.93
N ASP A 65 -8.67 -2.07 -8.26
CA ASP A 65 -8.50 -2.51 -6.88
C ASP A 65 -7.60 -1.55 -6.09
N LEU A 66 -7.98 -1.32 -4.83
CA LEU A 66 -7.15 -0.72 -3.80
C LEU A 66 -6.73 -1.81 -2.82
N PHE A 67 -5.48 -1.82 -2.43
CA PHE A 67 -4.94 -2.72 -1.40
C PHE A 67 -4.47 -1.87 -0.23
N ILE A 68 -4.89 -2.20 0.96
CA ILE A 68 -4.57 -1.46 2.18
C ILE A 68 -3.73 -2.37 3.06
N THR A 69 -2.55 -1.93 3.45
CA THR A 69 -1.71 -2.66 4.41
C THR A 69 -2.23 -2.50 5.82
N HIS A 70 -2.55 -1.27 6.23
CA HIS A 70 -3.11 -0.94 7.55
C HIS A 70 -3.87 0.40 7.52
N GLY A 71 -4.45 0.82 8.63
CA GLY A 71 -5.41 1.93 8.69
C GLY A 71 -4.81 3.31 8.97
N HIS A 72 -3.50 3.50 9.14
CA HIS A 72 -2.94 4.81 9.44
C HIS A 72 -3.16 5.82 8.32
N HIS A 73 -3.27 7.10 8.69
CA HIS A 73 -3.67 8.17 7.78
C HIS A 73 -2.77 8.30 6.55
N ASP A 74 -1.48 8.16 6.72
CA ASP A 74 -0.46 8.21 5.68
C ASP A 74 -0.58 7.07 4.65
N HIS A 75 -1.37 6.03 4.95
CA HIS A 75 -1.70 4.91 4.04
C HIS A 75 -3.14 4.94 3.52
N VAL A 76 -4.07 5.60 4.21
CA VAL A 76 -5.49 5.62 3.80
C VAL A 76 -6.09 7.01 3.61
N GLY A 77 -5.37 8.08 3.96
CA GLY A 77 -5.88 9.45 3.93
C GLY A 77 -6.40 9.92 2.57
N GLY A 78 -5.86 9.39 1.48
CA GLY A 78 -6.28 9.70 0.12
C GLY A 78 -7.50 8.92 -0.39
N VAL A 79 -7.97 7.89 0.34
CA VAL A 79 -9.09 7.03 -0.11
C VAL A 79 -10.35 7.86 -0.39
N TRP A 80 -10.74 8.75 0.51
CA TRP A 80 -11.92 9.60 0.33
C TRP A 80 -11.82 10.48 -0.93
N ALA A 81 -10.66 11.11 -1.12
CA ALA A 81 -10.41 11.98 -2.29
C ALA A 81 -10.48 11.16 -3.59
N LEU A 82 -9.88 9.98 -3.62
CA LEU A 82 -9.87 9.08 -4.78
C LEU A 82 -11.28 8.58 -5.12
N LEU A 83 -12.05 8.12 -4.13
CA LEU A 83 -13.45 7.72 -4.32
C LEU A 83 -14.32 8.88 -4.84
N THR A 84 -14.12 10.08 -4.28
CA THR A 84 -14.85 11.29 -4.70
C THR A 84 -14.50 11.67 -6.13
N TYR A 85 -13.23 11.64 -6.51
CA TYR A 85 -12.77 11.93 -7.87
C TYR A 85 -13.36 10.94 -8.88
N MET A 86 -13.27 9.64 -8.60
CA MET A 86 -13.87 8.59 -9.41
C MET A 86 -15.37 8.77 -9.60
N ARG A 87 -16.11 9.24 -8.56
CA ARG A 87 -17.53 9.56 -8.64
C ARG A 87 -17.79 10.76 -9.55
N VAL A 88 -17.06 11.85 -9.35
CA VAL A 88 -17.24 13.10 -10.12
C VAL A 88 -16.87 12.90 -11.59
N MET A 89 -15.85 12.12 -11.87
CA MET A 89 -15.38 11.83 -13.22
C MET A 89 -16.11 10.63 -13.87
N HIS A 90 -17.23 10.20 -13.27
CA HIS A 90 -18.13 9.17 -13.80
C HIS A 90 -17.46 7.83 -14.13
N LYS A 91 -16.60 7.33 -13.21
CA LYS A 91 -16.12 5.94 -13.30
C LYS A 91 -17.32 4.99 -13.38
N THR A 92 -17.28 4.03 -14.33
CA THR A 92 -18.35 3.04 -14.50
C THR A 92 -17.91 1.63 -14.11
N SER A 93 -16.60 1.32 -14.20
CA SER A 93 -16.06 0.01 -13.86
C SER A 93 -16.04 -0.19 -12.33
N PRO A 94 -16.24 -1.44 -11.84
CA PRO A 94 -16.21 -1.73 -10.41
C PRO A 94 -14.86 -1.41 -9.76
N LEU A 95 -14.89 -1.09 -8.47
CA LEU A 95 -13.73 -0.91 -7.61
C LEU A 95 -13.84 -1.88 -6.41
N SER A 96 -12.77 -2.63 -6.14
CA SER A 96 -12.63 -3.44 -4.93
C SER A 96 -11.63 -2.78 -3.97
N ILE A 97 -11.91 -2.79 -2.67
CA ILE A 97 -11.00 -2.32 -1.63
C ILE A 97 -10.67 -3.52 -0.75
N HIS A 98 -9.43 -3.97 -0.82
CA HIS A 98 -8.89 -5.09 -0.06
C HIS A 98 -8.17 -4.54 1.19
N TYR A 99 -8.52 -5.03 2.37
CA TYR A 99 -8.01 -4.49 3.63
C TYR A 99 -7.98 -5.56 4.74
N PRO A 100 -7.11 -5.43 5.76
CA PRO A 100 -7.01 -6.40 6.85
C PRO A 100 -8.29 -6.40 7.70
N GLU A 101 -8.67 -7.57 8.21
CA GLU A 101 -9.78 -7.69 9.17
C GLU A 101 -9.51 -6.82 10.40
N GLY A 102 -10.50 -6.03 10.79
CA GLY A 102 -10.40 -5.11 11.92
C GLY A 102 -9.90 -3.69 11.57
N CYS A 103 -9.56 -3.40 10.32
CA CYS A 103 -9.24 -2.03 9.87
C CYS A 103 -10.53 -1.19 9.80
N VAL A 104 -10.88 -0.60 10.93
CA VAL A 104 -12.12 0.19 11.09
C VAL A 104 -12.09 1.49 10.31
N GLU A 105 -10.91 2.00 9.97
CA GLU A 105 -10.70 3.23 9.22
C GLU A 105 -11.31 3.11 7.82
N ILE A 106 -11.02 2.03 7.10
CA ILE A 106 -11.57 1.78 5.77
C ILE A 106 -13.09 1.58 5.81
N GLU A 107 -13.58 0.84 6.78
CA GLU A 107 -15.03 0.65 6.97
C GLU A 107 -15.73 1.98 7.27
N SER A 108 -15.12 2.83 8.10
CA SER A 108 -15.64 4.14 8.45
C SER A 108 -15.65 5.10 7.25
N ILE A 109 -14.55 5.17 6.51
CA ILE A 109 -14.43 5.97 5.28
C ILE A 109 -15.51 5.54 4.27
N TYR A 110 -15.62 4.23 4.00
CA TYR A 110 -16.60 3.72 3.05
C TYR A 110 -18.05 3.98 3.48
N ASN A 111 -18.36 3.74 4.75
CA ASN A 111 -19.72 3.95 5.28
C ASN A 111 -20.10 5.43 5.24
N ALA A 112 -19.19 6.32 5.62
CA ALA A 112 -19.41 7.76 5.52
C ALA A 112 -19.59 8.20 4.06
N PHE A 113 -18.71 7.74 3.15
CA PHE A 113 -18.81 8.03 1.73
C PHE A 113 -20.13 7.56 1.13
N LYS A 114 -20.52 6.33 1.41
CA LYS A 114 -21.80 5.77 0.96
C LYS A 114 -23.00 6.53 1.52
N LYS A 115 -22.95 6.92 2.81
CA LYS A 115 -24.02 7.71 3.44
C LYS A 115 -24.21 9.05 2.74
N VAL A 116 -23.13 9.74 2.41
CA VAL A 116 -23.16 11.06 1.77
C VAL A 116 -23.57 10.99 0.30
N TYR A 117 -23.05 9.99 -0.44
CA TYR A 117 -23.14 9.96 -1.92
C TYR A 117 -23.95 8.81 -2.48
N SER A 118 -24.75 8.05 -1.69
CA SER A 118 -25.47 6.84 -2.11
C SER A 118 -26.26 6.99 -3.42
N LYS A 119 -26.86 8.17 -3.67
CA LYS A 119 -27.67 8.46 -4.87
C LYS A 119 -26.86 8.88 -6.10
N THR A 120 -25.55 9.12 -5.94
CA THR A 120 -24.71 9.73 -7.00
C THR A 120 -23.44 8.96 -7.31
N ILE A 121 -23.22 7.79 -6.69
CA ILE A 121 -22.11 6.91 -6.99
C ILE A 121 -22.44 6.11 -8.26
N PRO A 122 -21.71 6.31 -9.38
CA PRO A 122 -22.05 5.64 -10.66
C PRO A 122 -21.39 4.28 -10.83
N TYR A 123 -20.58 3.82 -9.88
CA TYR A 123 -19.84 2.55 -9.93
C TYR A 123 -20.05 1.71 -8.69
N LYS A 124 -19.82 0.40 -8.81
CA LYS A 124 -19.89 -0.52 -7.66
C LYS A 124 -18.60 -0.48 -6.87
N ILE A 125 -18.71 -0.24 -5.55
CA ILE A 125 -17.59 -0.38 -4.60
C ILE A 125 -17.83 -1.65 -3.79
N SER A 126 -16.81 -2.51 -3.67
CA SER A 126 -16.87 -3.77 -2.92
C SER A 126 -15.76 -3.80 -1.89
N LEU A 127 -16.12 -3.86 -0.61
CA LEU A 127 -15.18 -4.12 0.47
C LEU A 127 -14.80 -5.60 0.49
N LYS A 128 -13.52 -5.91 0.60
CA LYS A 128 -12.93 -7.24 0.58
C LYS A 128 -12.04 -7.42 1.80
N VAL A 129 -12.63 -7.87 2.89
CA VAL A 129 -11.90 -8.17 4.13
C VAL A 129 -10.94 -9.34 3.90
N ILE A 130 -9.68 -9.14 4.23
CA ILE A 130 -8.65 -10.18 4.22
C ILE A 130 -8.47 -10.68 5.65
N LYS A 131 -8.92 -11.91 5.89
CA LYS A 131 -8.91 -12.52 7.23
C LYS A 131 -7.62 -13.26 7.55
N GLN A 132 -6.93 -13.79 6.56
CA GLN A 132 -5.70 -14.56 6.71
C GLN A 132 -4.95 -14.62 5.37
N SER A 133 -3.71 -15.10 5.41
CA SER A 133 -2.77 -15.22 4.29
C SER A 133 -3.21 -16.14 3.15
N LYS A 134 -4.48 -16.10 2.77
CA LYS A 134 -5.00 -16.88 1.66
C LYS A 134 -4.77 -16.16 0.34
N ASN A 135 -4.02 -16.79 -0.54
CA ASN A 135 -3.78 -16.26 -1.88
C ASN A 135 -5.09 -16.12 -2.66
N PHE A 136 -5.20 -15.05 -3.43
CA PHE A 136 -6.32 -14.84 -4.35
C PHE A 136 -5.84 -14.20 -5.66
N LYS A 137 -6.71 -14.23 -6.66
CA LYS A 137 -6.47 -13.56 -7.93
C LYS A 137 -7.44 -12.41 -8.10
N THR A 138 -6.93 -11.31 -8.62
CA THR A 138 -7.75 -10.23 -9.15
C THR A 138 -7.20 -9.81 -10.50
N LYS A 139 -8.10 -9.67 -11.50
CA LYS A 139 -7.68 -9.45 -12.88
C LYS A 139 -6.62 -10.50 -13.30
N ASN A 140 -5.42 -10.03 -13.63
CA ASN A 140 -4.31 -10.84 -14.13
C ASN A 140 -3.16 -11.00 -13.13
N ILE A 141 -3.34 -10.54 -11.89
CA ILE A 141 -2.34 -10.71 -10.83
C ILE A 141 -2.78 -11.71 -9.77
N THR A 142 -1.82 -12.44 -9.21
CA THR A 142 -2.00 -13.20 -7.98
C THR A 142 -1.50 -12.36 -6.81
N VAL A 143 -2.33 -12.23 -5.79
CA VAL A 143 -2.02 -11.50 -4.56
C VAL A 143 -1.85 -12.50 -3.43
N ARG A 144 -0.75 -12.37 -2.69
CA ARG A 144 -0.45 -13.16 -1.49
C ARG A 144 -0.32 -12.19 -0.32
N PRO A 145 -1.39 -12.01 0.47
CA PRO A 145 -1.27 -11.29 1.73
C PRO A 145 -0.50 -12.13 2.74
N PHE A 146 0.25 -11.49 3.62
CA PHE A 146 0.97 -12.12 4.71
C PHE A 146 0.94 -11.24 5.96
N PRO A 147 0.99 -11.83 7.18
CA PRO A 147 0.98 -11.05 8.41
C PRO A 147 2.27 -10.26 8.56
N VAL A 148 2.14 -9.07 9.15
CA VAL A 148 3.24 -8.22 9.59
C VAL A 148 2.98 -7.74 11.01
N ILE A 149 3.98 -7.15 11.66
CA ILE A 149 3.91 -6.69 13.05
C ILE A 149 3.92 -5.17 13.03
N HIS A 150 2.75 -4.56 13.20
CA HIS A 150 2.67 -3.12 13.32
C HIS A 150 1.90 -2.71 14.57
N LYS A 151 2.41 -1.72 15.29
CA LYS A 151 1.85 -1.25 16.55
C LYS A 151 1.67 0.26 16.52
N GLU A 152 0.89 0.78 17.45
CA GLU A 152 0.77 2.19 17.73
C GLU A 152 0.78 2.46 19.22
N TYR A 153 1.23 3.64 19.63
CA TYR A 153 1.15 4.05 21.03
C TYR A 153 -0.28 4.31 21.46
N LEU A 154 -0.59 3.91 22.69
CA LEU A 154 -1.82 4.36 23.35
C LEU A 154 -1.63 5.81 23.83
N HIS A 155 -2.75 6.42 24.25
CA HIS A 155 -2.79 7.81 24.71
C HIS A 155 -1.84 8.13 25.87
N ASP A 156 -1.32 7.14 26.58
CA ASP A 156 -0.34 7.33 27.66
C ASP A 156 1.12 7.47 27.15
N GLY A 157 1.34 7.25 25.84
CA GLY A 157 2.65 7.35 25.22
C GLY A 157 3.67 6.28 25.67
N VAL A 158 3.22 5.25 26.38
CA VAL A 158 4.08 4.19 26.92
C VAL A 158 3.67 2.81 26.43
N ARG A 159 2.39 2.50 26.55
CA ARG A 159 1.84 1.21 26.10
C ARG A 159 1.56 1.25 24.61
N THR A 160 1.79 0.13 23.96
CA THR A 160 1.45 -0.05 22.54
C THR A 160 0.32 -1.05 22.37
N ARG A 161 -0.37 -0.98 21.24
CA ARG A 161 -1.29 -2.02 20.79
C ARG A 161 -0.98 -2.45 19.36
N GLN A 162 -1.23 -3.71 19.06
CA GLN A 162 -1.17 -4.21 17.70
C GLN A 162 -2.30 -3.59 16.85
N VAL A 163 -1.96 -3.07 15.68
CA VAL A 163 -2.96 -2.66 14.67
C VAL A 163 -3.14 -3.75 13.62
N PRO A 164 -4.34 -3.87 13.02
CA PRO A 164 -4.55 -4.78 11.91
C PRO A 164 -3.67 -4.40 10.73
N ALA A 165 -2.70 -5.25 10.37
CA ALA A 165 -1.74 -4.96 9.31
C ALA A 165 -1.40 -6.20 8.48
N LEU A 166 -1.15 -6.01 7.18
CA LEU A 166 -0.77 -7.04 6.22
C LEU A 166 0.29 -6.49 5.25
N GLY A 167 1.27 -7.32 4.92
CA GLY A 167 2.07 -7.14 3.72
C GLY A 167 1.45 -7.86 2.53
N TYR A 168 1.90 -7.53 1.33
CA TYR A 168 1.43 -8.12 0.08
C TYR A 168 2.58 -8.54 -0.84
N SER A 169 2.49 -9.74 -1.41
CA SER A 169 3.25 -10.09 -2.60
C SER A 169 2.32 -10.09 -3.81
N PHE A 170 2.69 -9.32 -4.84
CA PHE A 170 2.00 -9.23 -6.11
C PHE A 170 2.78 -10.02 -7.16
N ILE A 171 2.10 -10.94 -7.86
CA ILE A 171 2.73 -11.82 -8.84
C ILE A 171 2.03 -11.69 -10.18
N TYR A 172 2.78 -11.33 -11.20
CA TYR A 172 2.35 -11.19 -12.58
C TYR A 172 3.38 -11.82 -13.51
N ASP A 173 2.97 -12.75 -14.35
CA ASP A 173 3.83 -13.46 -15.31
C ASP A 173 5.15 -13.99 -14.69
N GLY A 174 5.05 -14.58 -13.50
CA GLY A 174 6.18 -15.12 -12.75
C GLY A 174 7.07 -14.06 -12.08
N ILE A 175 6.82 -12.77 -12.28
CA ILE A 175 7.54 -11.66 -11.63
C ILE A 175 6.87 -11.38 -10.29
N LYS A 176 7.65 -11.31 -9.20
CA LYS A 176 7.16 -11.09 -7.84
C LYS A 176 7.65 -9.75 -7.28
N ILE A 177 6.70 -8.93 -6.84
CA ILE A 177 6.95 -7.72 -6.06
C ILE A 177 6.45 -7.99 -4.63
N CYS A 178 7.27 -7.71 -3.61
CA CYS A 178 6.94 -7.81 -2.20
C CYS A 178 6.91 -6.42 -1.57
N TYR A 179 5.85 -6.11 -0.82
CA TYR A 179 5.71 -4.89 -0.04
C TYR A 179 5.24 -5.21 1.38
N GLY A 180 5.97 -4.73 2.39
CA GLY A 180 5.65 -4.98 3.80
C GLY A 180 4.55 -4.08 4.35
N GLY A 181 4.38 -2.87 3.82
CA GLY A 181 3.76 -1.79 4.59
C GLY A 181 4.66 -1.43 5.77
N ASP A 182 4.11 -0.74 6.76
CA ASP A 182 4.82 -0.44 8.00
C ASP A 182 4.82 -1.67 8.92
N THR A 183 6.00 -2.00 9.43
CA THR A 183 6.18 -3.20 10.26
C THR A 183 7.48 -3.18 11.02
N ALA A 184 7.49 -3.67 12.25
CA ALA A 184 8.71 -4.13 12.88
C ALA A 184 9.29 -5.32 12.10
N TYR A 185 10.54 -5.70 12.39
CA TYR A 185 11.14 -6.88 11.79
C TYR A 185 10.26 -8.12 11.98
N CYS A 186 9.94 -8.82 10.90
CA CYS A 186 9.15 -10.03 10.97
C CYS A 186 9.57 -11.09 9.94
N GLU A 187 9.55 -12.35 10.38
CA GLU A 187 9.95 -13.51 9.59
C GLU A 187 9.13 -13.72 8.32
N ASP A 188 7.85 -13.33 8.33
CA ASP A 188 7.01 -13.51 7.15
C ASP A 188 7.39 -12.53 6.02
N LEU A 189 7.78 -11.30 6.36
CA LEU A 189 8.34 -10.37 5.39
C LEU A 189 9.67 -10.89 4.82
N VAL A 190 10.57 -11.41 5.67
CA VAL A 190 11.85 -12.03 5.25
C VAL A 190 11.59 -13.15 4.23
N LYS A 191 10.66 -14.07 4.54
CA LYS A 191 10.28 -15.17 3.63
C LYS A 191 9.71 -14.67 2.31
N GLN A 192 8.88 -13.63 2.35
CA GLN A 192 8.25 -13.09 1.15
C GLN A 192 9.21 -12.26 0.30
N ALA A 193 10.13 -11.51 0.90
CA ALA A 193 11.14 -10.74 0.18
C ALA A 193 12.16 -11.64 -0.51
N LYS A 194 12.52 -12.77 0.12
CA LYS A 194 13.53 -13.69 -0.41
C LYS A 194 13.23 -14.11 -1.85
N GLY A 195 14.17 -13.77 -2.75
CA GLY A 195 14.10 -14.08 -4.17
C GLY A 195 13.00 -13.34 -4.94
N ALA A 196 12.34 -12.35 -4.35
CA ALA A 196 11.45 -11.46 -5.08
C ALA A 196 12.22 -10.70 -6.17
N ASP A 197 11.53 -10.32 -7.24
CA ASP A 197 12.13 -9.48 -8.28
C ASP A 197 12.35 -8.06 -7.75
N LEU A 198 11.42 -7.59 -6.91
CA LEU A 198 11.53 -6.34 -6.17
C LEU A 198 10.99 -6.52 -4.75
N ALA A 199 11.71 -6.01 -3.75
CA ALA A 199 11.19 -5.78 -2.40
C ALA A 199 11.06 -4.27 -2.14
N ILE A 200 9.95 -3.87 -1.56
CA ILE A 200 9.71 -2.51 -1.04
C ILE A 200 9.61 -2.67 0.47
N VAL A 201 10.54 -2.08 1.19
CA VAL A 201 10.73 -2.32 2.63
C VAL A 201 10.78 -0.97 3.34
N GLU A 202 9.99 -0.82 4.39
CA GLU A 202 10.05 0.38 5.22
C GLU A 202 11.30 0.37 6.08
N ALA A 203 11.80 1.55 6.46
CA ALA A 203 12.97 1.75 7.29
C ALA A 203 12.77 2.97 8.20
N GLY A 204 11.73 2.92 9.04
CA GLY A 204 11.23 4.07 9.80
C GLY A 204 12.14 4.54 10.93
N HIS A 205 13.17 3.77 11.31
CA HIS A 205 14.10 4.12 12.38
C HIS A 205 15.56 4.06 11.95
N GLU A 206 16.36 4.96 12.56
CA GLU A 206 17.81 4.85 12.55
C GLU A 206 18.25 3.65 13.41
N ASP A 207 19.46 3.15 13.16
CA ASP A 207 19.97 1.94 13.83
C ASP A 207 20.19 2.11 15.35
N ASP A 208 20.34 3.33 15.83
CA ASP A 208 20.53 3.66 17.24
C ASP A 208 19.22 3.94 18.01
N THR A 209 18.08 3.95 17.30
CA THR A 209 16.74 4.18 17.87
C THR A 209 15.75 3.05 17.56
N PRO A 210 16.11 1.77 17.78
CA PRO A 210 15.20 0.67 17.45
C PRO A 210 13.96 0.69 18.35
N ASP A 211 12.82 0.39 17.77
CA ASP A 211 11.60 0.09 18.51
C ASP A 211 10.91 -1.16 17.95
N ASP A 212 9.72 -1.47 18.45
CA ASP A 212 8.95 -2.62 18.00
C ASP A 212 7.76 -2.24 17.08
N MET A 213 7.79 -1.06 16.49
CA MET A 213 6.77 -0.53 15.58
C MET A 213 7.23 -0.47 14.13
N HIS A 214 8.50 -0.07 13.93
CA HIS A 214 9.13 0.07 12.63
C HIS A 214 10.49 -0.64 12.60
N MET A 215 10.99 -0.92 11.40
CA MET A 215 12.33 -1.49 11.23
C MET A 215 13.41 -0.41 11.29
N THR A 216 14.57 -0.81 11.76
CA THR A 216 15.78 -0.01 11.58
C THR A 216 16.28 -0.08 10.14
N MET A 217 17.12 0.86 9.75
CA MET A 217 17.76 0.91 8.45
C MET A 217 18.55 -0.38 8.13
N SER A 218 19.27 -0.93 9.10
CA SER A 218 20.06 -2.16 8.95
C SER A 218 19.16 -3.39 8.74
N GLU A 219 18.08 -3.52 9.51
CA GLU A 219 17.11 -4.60 9.34
C GLU A 219 16.45 -4.54 7.97
N ALA A 220 15.98 -3.35 7.57
CA ALA A 220 15.33 -3.14 6.27
C ALA A 220 16.26 -3.48 5.09
N LYS A 221 17.54 -3.05 5.16
CA LYS A 221 18.54 -3.40 4.15
C LYS A 221 18.78 -4.91 4.08
N SER A 222 18.92 -5.57 5.24
CA SER A 222 19.14 -7.03 5.30
C SER A 222 17.99 -7.79 4.62
N ILE A 223 16.75 -7.36 4.80
CA ILE A 223 15.60 -7.94 4.12
C ILE A 223 15.63 -7.62 2.62
N GLY A 224 15.87 -6.36 2.28
CA GLY A 224 15.92 -5.90 0.89
C GLY A 224 16.96 -6.65 0.05
N GLU A 225 18.17 -6.85 0.57
CA GLU A 225 19.26 -7.57 -0.09
C GLU A 225 18.95 -9.05 -0.37
N SER A 226 17.93 -9.61 0.25
CA SER A 226 17.45 -10.97 -0.04
C SER A 226 16.64 -11.06 -1.34
N ALA A 227 16.17 -9.93 -1.87
CA ALA A 227 15.51 -9.80 -3.17
C ALA A 227 16.54 -9.52 -4.28
N LYS A 228 16.09 -9.50 -5.55
CA LYS A 228 16.95 -9.14 -6.69
C LYS A 228 17.22 -7.63 -6.76
N GLU A 229 16.20 -6.85 -6.43
CA GLU A 229 16.23 -5.39 -6.33
C GLU A 229 15.38 -4.97 -5.12
N TYR A 230 15.70 -3.85 -4.51
CA TYR A 230 14.87 -3.32 -3.43
C TYR A 230 14.87 -1.79 -3.38
N PHE A 231 13.81 -1.24 -2.81
CA PHE A 231 13.69 0.16 -2.42
C PHE A 231 13.33 0.25 -0.95
N LEU A 232 13.95 1.20 -0.27
CA LEU A 232 13.55 1.59 1.07
C LEU A 232 12.53 2.73 0.99
N VAL A 233 11.49 2.66 1.80
CA VAL A 233 10.45 3.68 1.95
C VAL A 233 10.31 4.04 3.42
N HIS A 234 9.61 5.12 3.74
CA HIS A 234 9.44 5.57 5.12
C HIS A 234 10.78 5.79 5.85
N VAL A 235 11.75 6.33 5.11
CA VAL A 235 13.13 6.51 5.61
C VAL A 235 13.21 7.78 6.45
N PRO A 236 13.90 7.78 7.63
CA PRO A 236 14.14 8.99 8.42
C PRO A 236 14.82 10.10 7.62
N GLU A 237 14.55 11.37 8.00
CA GLU A 237 15.16 12.56 7.38
C GLU A 237 16.65 12.73 7.73
#